data_03f913b60311a47fc2647fc3015bff5a
#
_entry.id   03f913b60311a47fc2647fc3015bff5a
#
_cell.length_a   1.000
_cell.length_b   1.000
_cell.length_c   1.000
_cell.angle_alpha   90.00
_cell.angle_beta   90.00
_cell.angle_gamma   90.00
#
_symmetry.space_group_name_H-M   'P 1'
#
loop_
_entity.id
_entity.type
_entity.pdbx_description
1 polymer ?
#
loop_
_entity_poly.entity_id
_entity_poly.type
_entity_poly.pdbx_seq_one_letter_code
_entity_poly.pdbx_strand_id
1 'polypeptide(L)'
;PRDLLAAAKQDPRVQQALAKESSLFKTRRDSLLSELALMSTQRQRIEQEIISLKAKITHSNSSYVLQKQDLESNRKLASDGFVSATKVTQIEATVVDYAGKLEEYNSELSRAQQRLGDTDLKIKSVQNEFSKAASDQVKVTAARLAEIEQEQRKSSDAAQRQVVVAPASGEVMDLKVTSPGAVIRPGDIIAEIVPTDAKMLIEARIRPEEISFVQTDQSARVKFTAFKYRNSSMVEGKVTYVSADRLIDEATKQPYYSV
;
A
#
# COMPACT_ATOMS: atom_id res chain seq x y z
N PRO A 1 11.05 0.85 -10.21
CA PRO A 1 10.73 2.29 -10.13
C PRO A 1 11.74 3.07 -10.99
N ARG A 2 11.25 3.98 -11.83
CA ARG A 2 12.08 4.72 -12.79
C ARG A 2 13.15 5.57 -12.08
N ASP A 3 12.81 6.08 -10.91
CA ASP A 3 13.68 6.94 -10.10
C ASP A 3 14.88 6.19 -9.51
N LEU A 4 14.71 4.94 -9.09
CA LEU A 4 15.82 4.09 -8.63
C LEU A 4 16.78 3.72 -9.75
N LEU A 5 16.26 3.51 -10.97
CA LEU A 5 17.11 3.25 -12.14
C LEU A 5 17.90 4.49 -12.57
N ALA A 6 17.34 5.69 -12.40
CA ALA A 6 18.04 6.94 -12.63
C ALA A 6 19.12 7.17 -11.57
N ALA A 7 18.80 6.94 -10.29
CA ALA A 7 19.76 7.03 -9.19
C ALA A 7 20.90 6.00 -9.30
N ALA A 8 20.60 4.78 -9.76
CA ALA A 8 21.60 3.74 -9.98
C ALA A 8 22.63 4.09 -11.05
N LYS A 9 22.27 4.95 -12.02
CA LYS A 9 23.21 5.44 -13.03
C LYS A 9 24.21 6.44 -12.47
N GLN A 10 23.88 7.11 -11.37
CA GLN A 10 24.69 8.16 -10.77
C GLN A 10 25.52 7.68 -9.56
N ASP A 11 25.04 6.67 -8.83
CA ASP A 11 25.71 6.14 -7.63
C ASP A 11 26.02 4.65 -7.78
N PRO A 12 27.31 4.26 -7.80
CA PRO A 12 27.74 2.86 -7.88
C PRO A 12 27.23 1.98 -6.73
N ARG A 13 26.99 2.54 -5.54
CA ARG A 13 26.46 1.80 -4.38
C ARG A 13 25.02 1.37 -4.61
N VAL A 14 24.20 2.25 -5.19
CA VAL A 14 22.81 1.96 -5.56
C VAL A 14 22.77 0.89 -6.64
N GLN A 15 23.67 0.97 -7.64
CA GLN A 15 23.78 -0.04 -8.70
C GLN A 15 24.12 -1.42 -8.10
N GLN A 16 25.09 -1.49 -7.20
CA GLN A 16 25.48 -2.74 -6.54
C GLN A 16 24.36 -3.33 -5.69
N ALA A 17 23.63 -2.49 -4.93
CA ALA A 17 22.48 -2.91 -4.15
C ALA A 17 21.34 -3.47 -5.01
N LEU A 18 21.02 -2.80 -6.13
CA LEU A 18 20.03 -3.27 -7.10
C LEU A 18 20.44 -4.59 -7.76
N ALA A 19 21.70 -4.74 -8.12
CA ALA A 19 22.22 -5.99 -8.70
C ALA A 19 22.10 -7.15 -7.70
N LYS A 20 22.42 -6.92 -6.41
CA LYS A 20 22.30 -7.90 -5.34
C LYS A 20 20.83 -8.31 -5.11
N GLU A 21 19.91 -7.34 -4.99
CA GLU A 21 18.48 -7.63 -4.82
C GLU A 21 17.89 -8.35 -6.04
N SER A 22 18.28 -7.96 -7.25
CA SER A 22 17.87 -8.64 -8.48
C SER A 22 18.36 -10.09 -8.54
N SER A 23 19.58 -10.35 -8.08
CA SER A 23 20.14 -11.70 -8.00
C SER A 23 19.39 -12.55 -6.94
N LEU A 24 19.13 -12.01 -5.76
CA LEU A 24 18.36 -12.67 -4.71
C LEU A 24 16.93 -13.00 -5.18
N PHE A 25 16.27 -12.07 -5.84
CA PHE A 25 14.95 -12.30 -6.41
C PHE A 25 14.96 -13.44 -7.43
N LYS A 26 15.93 -13.44 -8.36
CA LYS A 26 16.08 -14.51 -9.34
C LYS A 26 16.27 -15.86 -8.67
N THR A 27 17.21 -15.96 -7.72
CA THR A 27 17.48 -17.21 -6.99
C THR A 27 16.24 -17.74 -6.28
N ARG A 28 15.50 -16.90 -5.57
CA ARG A 28 14.25 -17.29 -4.88
C ARG A 28 13.18 -17.77 -5.86
N ARG A 29 13.02 -17.05 -6.96
CA ARG A 29 12.08 -17.42 -8.02
C ARG A 29 12.44 -18.75 -8.67
N ASP A 30 13.72 -18.95 -9.01
CA ASP A 30 14.19 -20.17 -9.65
C ASP A 30 14.05 -21.38 -8.72
N SER A 31 14.29 -21.20 -7.42
CA SER A 31 14.03 -22.22 -6.39
C SER A 31 12.55 -22.61 -6.36
N LEU A 32 11.64 -21.63 -6.30
CA LEU A 32 10.20 -21.89 -6.34
C LEU A 32 9.78 -22.65 -7.60
N LEU A 33 10.25 -22.19 -8.77
CA LEU A 33 9.90 -22.83 -10.05
C LEU A 33 10.40 -24.27 -10.11
N SER A 34 11.60 -24.54 -9.58
CA SER A 34 12.16 -25.90 -9.52
C SER A 34 11.33 -26.81 -8.60
N GLU A 35 10.91 -26.30 -7.44
CA GLU A 35 10.05 -27.03 -6.51
C GLU A 35 8.68 -27.34 -7.11
N LEU A 36 8.05 -26.35 -7.74
CA LEU A 36 6.77 -26.53 -8.43
C LEU A 36 6.88 -27.50 -9.61
N ALA A 37 7.97 -27.47 -10.38
CA ALA A 37 8.22 -28.42 -11.47
C ALA A 37 8.34 -29.85 -10.96
N LEU A 38 9.04 -30.07 -9.85
CA LEU A 38 9.14 -31.39 -9.21
C LEU A 38 7.77 -31.91 -8.78
N MET A 39 6.97 -31.09 -8.10
CA MET A 39 5.61 -31.45 -7.68
C MET A 39 4.68 -31.70 -8.85
N SER A 40 4.79 -30.90 -9.92
CA SER A 40 4.03 -31.09 -11.16
C SER A 40 4.36 -32.42 -11.81
N THR A 41 5.63 -32.82 -11.83
CA THR A 41 6.06 -34.13 -12.34
C THR A 41 5.50 -35.26 -11.47
N GLN A 42 5.49 -35.12 -10.16
CA GLN A 42 4.89 -36.09 -9.25
C GLN A 42 3.38 -36.20 -9.49
N ARG A 43 2.66 -35.10 -9.62
CA ARG A 43 1.25 -35.02 -9.96
C ARG A 43 0.94 -35.79 -11.25
N GLN A 44 1.71 -35.53 -12.29
CA GLN A 44 1.53 -36.21 -13.59
C GLN A 44 1.73 -37.72 -13.49
N ARG A 45 2.69 -38.20 -12.69
CA ARG A 45 2.89 -39.64 -12.45
C ARG A 45 1.65 -40.26 -11.77
N ILE A 46 1.07 -39.60 -10.78
CA ILE A 46 -0.13 -40.07 -10.10
C ILE A 46 -1.33 -40.07 -11.06
N GLU A 47 -1.48 -39.10 -11.94
CA GLU A 47 -2.50 -39.05 -12.97
C GLU A 47 -2.38 -40.25 -13.96
N GLN A 48 -1.16 -40.60 -14.36
CA GLN A 48 -0.93 -41.80 -15.20
C GLN A 48 -1.25 -43.10 -14.46
N GLU A 49 -0.94 -43.18 -13.14
CA GLU A 49 -1.32 -44.30 -12.31
C GLU A 49 -2.85 -44.45 -12.23
N ILE A 50 -3.58 -43.34 -12.03
CA ILE A 50 -5.06 -43.34 -12.02
C ILE A 50 -5.63 -43.80 -13.35
N ILE A 51 -5.08 -43.39 -14.48
CA ILE A 51 -5.50 -43.83 -15.81
C ILE A 51 -5.30 -45.33 -15.96
N SER A 52 -4.15 -45.86 -15.55
CA SER A 52 -3.84 -47.31 -15.58
C SER A 52 -4.77 -48.11 -14.69
N LEU A 53 -5.04 -47.64 -13.47
CA LEU A 53 -5.96 -48.29 -12.54
C LEU A 53 -7.39 -48.32 -13.09
N LYS A 54 -7.89 -47.24 -13.69
CA LYS A 54 -9.19 -47.22 -14.36
C LYS A 54 -9.29 -48.25 -15.50
N ALA A 55 -8.24 -48.40 -16.30
CA ALA A 55 -8.19 -49.41 -17.35
C ALA A 55 -8.23 -50.82 -16.75
N LYS A 56 -7.45 -51.09 -15.68
CA LYS A 56 -7.49 -52.39 -14.97
C LYS A 56 -8.88 -52.68 -14.40
N ILE A 57 -9.55 -51.70 -13.80
CA ILE A 57 -10.91 -51.84 -13.29
C ILE A 57 -11.88 -52.21 -14.40
N THR A 58 -11.78 -51.54 -15.56
CA THR A 58 -12.65 -51.83 -16.72
C THR A 58 -12.45 -53.24 -17.20
N HIS A 59 -11.21 -53.71 -17.36
CA HIS A 59 -10.91 -55.08 -17.77
C HIS A 59 -11.36 -56.13 -16.74
N SER A 60 -11.06 -55.89 -15.46
CA SER A 60 -11.47 -56.79 -14.38
C SER A 60 -12.98 -56.90 -14.26
N ASN A 61 -13.70 -55.78 -14.42
CA ASN A 61 -15.17 -55.77 -14.42
C ASN A 61 -15.75 -56.56 -15.61
N SER A 62 -15.18 -56.42 -16.82
CA SER A 62 -15.58 -57.22 -17.97
C SER A 62 -15.40 -58.70 -17.72
N SER A 63 -14.26 -59.12 -17.15
CA SER A 63 -13.97 -60.49 -16.78
C SER A 63 -14.93 -61.03 -15.72
N TYR A 64 -15.22 -60.23 -14.68
CA TYR A 64 -16.18 -60.54 -13.64
C TYR A 64 -17.59 -60.81 -14.22
N VAL A 65 -18.08 -59.93 -15.11
CA VAL A 65 -19.38 -60.05 -15.76
C VAL A 65 -19.46 -61.33 -16.58
N LEU A 66 -18.43 -61.67 -17.37
CA LEU A 66 -18.36 -62.87 -18.17
C LEU A 66 -18.37 -64.15 -17.30
N GLN A 67 -17.54 -64.17 -16.24
CA GLN A 67 -17.51 -65.29 -15.30
C GLN A 67 -18.84 -65.51 -14.56
N LYS A 68 -19.51 -64.41 -14.22
CA LYS A 68 -20.85 -64.46 -13.60
C LYS A 68 -21.89 -65.02 -14.53
N GLN A 69 -21.85 -64.67 -15.82
CA GLN A 69 -22.75 -65.27 -16.85
C GLN A 69 -22.46 -66.74 -17.03
N ASP A 70 -21.18 -67.19 -17.07
CA ASP A 70 -20.80 -68.58 -17.14
C ASP A 70 -21.28 -69.35 -15.91
N LEU A 71 -21.14 -68.78 -14.71
CA LEU A 71 -21.69 -69.39 -13.48
C LEU A 71 -23.19 -69.58 -13.55
N GLU A 72 -23.95 -68.59 -13.99
CA GLU A 72 -25.42 -68.70 -14.13
C GLU A 72 -25.81 -69.80 -15.15
N SER A 73 -25.09 -69.85 -16.27
CA SER A 73 -25.34 -70.93 -17.30
C SER A 73 -25.04 -72.33 -16.75
N ASN A 74 -23.90 -72.50 -16.06
CA ASN A 74 -23.50 -73.74 -15.46
C ASN A 74 -24.41 -74.18 -14.30
N ARG A 75 -24.95 -73.27 -13.53
CA ARG A 75 -25.96 -73.56 -12.48
C ARG A 75 -27.24 -74.13 -13.09
N LYS A 76 -27.72 -73.61 -14.21
CA LYS A 76 -28.86 -74.13 -14.92
C LYS A 76 -28.59 -75.56 -15.45
N LEU A 77 -27.43 -75.79 -16.07
CA LEU A 77 -27.03 -77.07 -16.56
C LEU A 77 -26.86 -78.16 -15.44
N ALA A 78 -26.41 -77.70 -14.25
CA ALA A 78 -26.29 -78.57 -13.08
C ALA A 78 -27.65 -78.94 -12.51
N SER A 79 -28.66 -78.03 -12.53
CA SER A 79 -30.05 -78.40 -12.15
C SER A 79 -30.67 -79.43 -13.06
N ASP A 80 -30.27 -79.43 -14.34
CA ASP A 80 -30.72 -80.36 -15.34
C ASP A 80 -29.89 -81.69 -15.36
N GLY A 81 -28.88 -81.80 -14.45
CA GLY A 81 -28.06 -83.02 -14.30
C GLY A 81 -26.87 -83.09 -15.28
N PHE A 82 -26.63 -82.11 -16.13
CA PHE A 82 -25.57 -82.12 -17.16
C PHE A 82 -24.18 -81.71 -16.67
N VAL A 83 -24.10 -81.02 -15.51
CA VAL A 83 -22.84 -80.52 -14.95
C VAL A 83 -22.76 -80.96 -13.49
N SER A 84 -21.51 -81.25 -13.00
CA SER A 84 -21.28 -81.61 -11.60
C SER A 84 -21.33 -80.45 -10.69
N ALA A 85 -21.80 -80.61 -9.45
CA ALA A 85 -21.79 -79.57 -8.42
C ALA A 85 -20.39 -79.04 -8.15
N THR A 86 -19.35 -79.87 -8.21
CA THR A 86 -17.96 -79.51 -8.06
C THR A 86 -17.51 -78.49 -9.11
N LYS A 87 -17.96 -78.58 -10.36
CA LYS A 87 -17.66 -77.63 -11.43
C LYS A 87 -18.29 -76.26 -11.16
N VAL A 88 -19.56 -76.30 -10.68
CA VAL A 88 -20.24 -75.01 -10.30
C VAL A 88 -19.50 -74.30 -9.17
N THR A 89 -19.12 -75.03 -8.12
CA THR A 89 -18.36 -74.48 -7.01
C THR A 89 -16.98 -73.87 -7.45
N GLN A 90 -16.32 -74.55 -8.43
CA GLN A 90 -15.05 -74.03 -8.95
C GLN A 90 -15.22 -72.69 -9.71
N ILE A 91 -16.29 -72.58 -10.53
CA ILE A 91 -16.61 -71.34 -11.25
C ILE A 91 -17.01 -70.27 -10.25
N GLU A 92 -17.78 -70.59 -9.22
CA GLU A 92 -18.18 -69.68 -8.15
C GLU A 92 -16.95 -69.06 -7.40
N ALA A 93 -15.96 -69.93 -7.06
CA ALA A 93 -14.72 -69.48 -6.49
C ALA A 93 -13.97 -68.48 -7.40
N THR A 94 -13.99 -68.73 -8.72
CA THR A 94 -13.38 -67.80 -9.70
C THR A 94 -14.14 -66.50 -9.76
N VAL A 95 -15.45 -66.46 -9.69
CA VAL A 95 -16.27 -65.23 -9.63
C VAL A 95 -15.93 -64.39 -8.37
N VAL A 96 -15.79 -65.05 -7.22
CA VAL A 96 -15.42 -64.44 -5.96
C VAL A 96 -14.00 -63.82 -6.06
N ASP A 97 -13.04 -64.53 -6.70
CA ASP A 97 -11.66 -64.01 -6.92
C ASP A 97 -11.68 -62.74 -7.79
N TYR A 98 -12.46 -62.74 -8.90
CA TYR A 98 -12.59 -61.51 -9.72
C TYR A 98 -13.27 -60.37 -8.97
N ALA A 99 -14.26 -60.61 -8.13
CA ALA A 99 -14.90 -59.61 -7.29
C ALA A 99 -13.89 -59.01 -6.29
N GLY A 100 -13.07 -59.85 -5.64
CA GLY A 100 -12.01 -59.42 -4.74
C GLY A 100 -10.96 -58.51 -5.42
N LYS A 101 -10.52 -58.91 -6.63
CA LYS A 101 -9.59 -58.09 -7.43
C LYS A 101 -10.20 -56.72 -7.82
N LEU A 102 -11.47 -56.70 -8.14
CA LEU A 102 -12.19 -55.47 -8.48
C LEU A 102 -12.20 -54.50 -7.28
N GLU A 103 -12.48 -54.97 -6.08
CA GLU A 103 -12.47 -54.20 -4.85
C GLU A 103 -11.06 -53.70 -4.49
N GLU A 104 -10.02 -54.53 -4.70
CA GLU A 104 -8.62 -54.14 -4.52
C GLU A 104 -8.26 -52.95 -5.43
N TYR A 105 -8.56 -53.04 -6.75
CA TYR A 105 -8.26 -51.96 -7.70
C TYR A 105 -9.07 -50.69 -7.42
N ASN A 106 -10.31 -50.80 -6.96
CA ASN A 106 -11.10 -49.66 -6.53
C ASN A 106 -10.48 -48.97 -5.30
N SER A 107 -9.98 -49.76 -4.34
CA SER A 107 -9.27 -49.23 -3.16
C SER A 107 -7.95 -48.54 -3.55
N GLU A 108 -7.19 -49.12 -4.47
CA GLU A 108 -5.96 -48.49 -5.01
C GLU A 108 -6.27 -47.19 -5.75
N LEU A 109 -7.34 -47.18 -6.56
CA LEU A 109 -7.79 -45.96 -7.25
C LEU A 109 -8.13 -44.85 -6.25
N SER A 110 -8.86 -45.16 -5.19
CA SER A 110 -9.20 -44.19 -4.15
C SER A 110 -7.98 -43.63 -3.46
N ARG A 111 -6.99 -44.48 -3.15
CA ARG A 111 -5.70 -44.01 -2.56
C ARG A 111 -4.91 -43.13 -3.53
N ALA A 112 -4.89 -43.47 -4.83
CA ALA A 112 -4.21 -42.67 -5.84
C ALA A 112 -4.86 -41.30 -6.01
N GLN A 113 -6.20 -41.24 -5.99
CA GLN A 113 -6.97 -39.99 -6.04
C GLN A 113 -6.70 -39.10 -4.81
N GLN A 114 -6.62 -39.70 -3.62
CA GLN A 114 -6.26 -38.98 -2.40
C GLN A 114 -4.86 -38.37 -2.51
N ARG A 115 -3.85 -39.16 -2.95
CA ARG A 115 -2.48 -38.68 -3.17
C ARG A 115 -2.42 -37.54 -4.19
N LEU A 116 -3.27 -37.60 -5.24
CA LEU A 116 -3.39 -36.51 -6.20
C LEU A 116 -3.86 -35.21 -5.52
N GLY A 117 -4.94 -35.30 -4.74
CA GLY A 117 -5.48 -34.17 -3.98
C GLY A 117 -4.47 -33.58 -2.99
N ASP A 118 -3.76 -34.43 -2.27
CA ASP A 118 -2.71 -34.00 -1.34
C ASP A 118 -1.56 -33.25 -2.05
N THR A 119 -1.18 -33.74 -3.26
CA THR A 119 -0.17 -33.09 -4.09
C THR A 119 -0.64 -31.71 -4.58
N ASP A 120 -1.90 -31.62 -5.02
CA ASP A 120 -2.50 -30.34 -5.46
C ASP A 120 -2.58 -29.31 -4.32
N LEU A 121 -2.97 -29.76 -3.13
CA LEU A 121 -2.97 -28.91 -1.94
C LEU A 121 -1.57 -28.41 -1.59
N LYS A 122 -0.56 -29.29 -1.70
CA LYS A 122 0.83 -28.94 -1.43
C LYS A 122 1.38 -27.91 -2.41
N ILE A 123 1.09 -28.06 -3.73
CA ILE A 123 1.42 -27.08 -4.75
C ILE A 123 0.84 -25.69 -4.39
N LYS A 124 -0.43 -25.68 -4.01
CA LYS A 124 -1.13 -24.45 -3.64
C LYS A 124 -0.58 -23.82 -2.36
N SER A 125 -0.19 -24.63 -1.37
CA SER A 125 0.46 -24.16 -0.15
C SER A 125 1.77 -23.47 -0.44
N VAL A 126 2.65 -24.08 -1.23
CA VAL A 126 3.95 -23.50 -1.61
C VAL A 126 3.78 -22.17 -2.35
N GLN A 127 2.83 -22.08 -3.28
CA GLN A 127 2.52 -20.83 -3.97
C GLN A 127 2.02 -19.74 -3.02
N ASN A 128 1.12 -20.10 -2.09
CA ASN A 128 0.58 -19.18 -1.11
C ASN A 128 1.65 -18.68 -0.12
N GLU A 129 2.52 -19.58 0.33
CA GLU A 129 3.63 -19.23 1.24
C GLU A 129 4.60 -18.25 0.58
N PHE A 130 4.94 -18.48 -0.69
CA PHE A 130 5.78 -17.54 -1.44
C PHE A 130 5.12 -16.18 -1.60
N SER A 131 3.83 -16.13 -1.96
CA SER A 131 3.08 -14.87 -2.09
C SER A 131 2.96 -14.14 -0.76
N LYS A 132 2.71 -14.87 0.33
CA LYS A 132 2.65 -14.31 1.68
C LYS A 132 3.99 -13.74 2.10
N ALA A 133 5.07 -14.49 1.94
CA ALA A 133 6.41 -14.02 2.27
C ALA A 133 6.80 -12.77 1.48
N ALA A 134 6.47 -12.71 0.17
CA ALA A 134 6.68 -11.54 -0.66
C ALA A 134 5.87 -10.33 -0.17
N SER A 135 4.59 -10.52 0.17
CA SER A 135 3.72 -9.46 0.69
C SER A 135 4.21 -8.92 2.04
N ASP A 136 4.62 -9.80 2.94
CA ASP A 136 5.17 -9.42 4.24
C ASP A 136 6.47 -8.63 4.08
N GLN A 137 7.34 -9.04 3.17
CA GLN A 137 8.58 -8.32 2.85
C GLN A 137 8.29 -6.91 2.29
N VAL A 138 7.33 -6.78 1.37
CA VAL A 138 6.90 -5.47 0.84
C VAL A 138 6.37 -4.57 1.95
N LYS A 139 5.53 -5.11 2.85
CA LYS A 139 4.98 -4.36 3.98
C LYS A 139 6.06 -3.82 4.92
N VAL A 140 7.01 -4.67 5.30
CA VAL A 140 8.14 -4.28 6.17
C VAL A 140 9.00 -3.22 5.50
N THR A 141 9.32 -3.41 4.20
CA THR A 141 10.17 -2.49 3.45
C THR A 141 9.47 -1.14 3.24
N ALA A 142 8.17 -1.13 2.95
CA ALA A 142 7.37 0.09 2.80
C ALA A 142 7.30 0.89 4.11
N ALA A 143 7.12 0.22 5.25
CA ALA A 143 7.13 0.87 6.56
C ALA A 143 8.50 1.51 6.85
N ARG A 144 9.59 0.79 6.54
CA ARG A 144 10.95 1.32 6.73
C ARG A 144 11.26 2.49 5.80
N LEU A 145 10.78 2.44 4.55
CA LEU A 145 10.91 3.55 3.61
C LEU A 145 10.20 4.80 4.14
N ALA A 146 8.96 4.68 4.61
CA ALA A 146 8.20 5.80 5.17
C ALA A 146 8.90 6.43 6.39
N GLU A 147 9.50 5.61 7.25
CA GLU A 147 10.30 6.09 8.40
C GLU A 147 11.51 6.91 7.94
N ILE A 148 12.27 6.40 6.97
CA ILE A 148 13.46 7.09 6.42
C ILE A 148 13.05 8.39 5.73
N GLU A 149 11.97 8.41 4.96
CA GLU A 149 11.46 9.62 4.32
C GLU A 149 11.03 10.69 5.34
N GLN A 150 10.45 10.27 6.45
CA GLN A 150 10.08 11.18 7.54
C GLN A 150 11.33 11.77 8.21
N GLU A 151 12.34 10.96 8.45
CA GLU A 151 13.60 11.40 9.03
C GLU A 151 14.34 12.35 8.10
N GLN A 152 14.37 12.06 6.81
CA GLN A 152 14.93 12.94 5.79
C GLN A 152 14.24 14.32 5.77
N ARG A 153 12.89 14.33 5.81
CA ARG A 153 12.13 15.60 5.88
C ARG A 153 12.48 16.40 7.11
N LYS A 154 12.53 15.77 8.30
CA LYS A 154 12.93 16.43 9.53
C LYS A 154 14.34 17.02 9.47
N SER A 155 15.28 16.27 8.90
CA SER A 155 16.67 16.70 8.74
C SER A 155 16.78 17.85 7.73
N SER A 156 16.05 17.77 6.61
CA SER A 156 15.99 18.84 5.61
C SER A 156 15.39 20.13 6.18
N ASP A 157 14.27 20.04 6.90
CA ASP A 157 13.64 21.18 7.57
C ASP A 157 14.57 21.79 8.62
N ALA A 158 15.28 20.97 9.39
CA ALA A 158 16.25 21.45 10.35
C ALA A 158 17.41 22.19 9.67
N ALA A 159 17.92 21.65 8.55
CA ALA A 159 18.96 22.30 7.77
C ALA A 159 18.50 23.63 7.15
N GLN A 160 17.28 23.69 6.63
CA GLN A 160 16.72 24.94 6.09
C GLN A 160 16.54 26.02 7.16
N ARG A 161 16.18 25.63 8.38
CA ARG A 161 16.04 26.58 9.52
C ARG A 161 17.35 27.06 10.10
N GLN A 162 18.48 26.46 9.71
CA GLN A 162 19.81 26.98 10.12
C GLN A 162 20.16 28.32 9.46
N VAL A 163 19.53 28.65 8.33
CA VAL A 163 19.70 29.92 7.65
C VAL A 163 18.44 30.74 7.82
N VAL A 164 18.53 31.81 8.61
CA VAL A 164 17.43 32.77 8.79
C VAL A 164 17.53 33.81 7.69
N VAL A 165 16.50 33.88 6.85
CA VAL A 165 16.39 34.89 5.77
C VAL A 165 15.37 35.95 6.11
N ALA A 166 15.60 37.17 5.66
CA ALA A 166 14.66 38.28 5.83
C ALA A 166 13.35 37.99 5.06
N PRO A 167 12.16 38.16 5.68
CA PRO A 167 10.87 37.89 5.05
C PRO A 167 10.51 38.94 3.99
N ALA A 168 11.10 40.11 4.03
CA ALA A 168 10.88 41.20 3.08
C ALA A 168 12.13 42.05 2.92
N SER A 169 12.22 42.76 1.80
CA SER A 169 13.24 43.79 1.60
C SER A 169 12.84 45.03 2.40
N GLY A 170 13.78 45.57 3.19
CA GLY A 170 13.48 46.70 4.07
C GLY A 170 14.68 47.17 4.85
N GLU A 171 14.46 48.14 5.71
CA GLU A 171 15.47 48.69 6.62
C GLU A 171 15.38 48.00 7.98
N VAL A 172 16.52 47.58 8.51
CA VAL A 172 16.62 46.96 9.84
C VAL A 172 16.55 48.04 10.91
N MET A 173 15.47 48.06 11.69
CA MET A 173 15.25 49.05 12.73
C MET A 173 15.91 48.68 14.06
N ASP A 174 15.83 47.42 14.45
CA ASP A 174 16.34 46.98 15.75
C ASP A 174 16.97 45.60 15.61
N LEU A 175 18.29 45.56 15.72
CA LEU A 175 19.06 44.31 15.67
C LEU A 175 19.36 43.85 17.11
N LYS A 176 18.66 42.82 17.57
CA LYS A 176 18.82 42.26 18.93
C LYS A 176 20.08 41.39 19.07
N VAL A 177 20.53 40.78 18.00
CA VAL A 177 21.69 39.88 17.99
C VAL A 177 22.84 40.55 17.25
N THR A 178 23.82 41.05 18.01
CA THR A 178 24.92 41.86 17.49
C THR A 178 26.26 41.12 17.44
N SER A 179 26.37 39.95 18.08
CA SER A 179 27.67 39.27 18.22
C SER A 179 27.66 37.89 17.53
N PRO A 180 28.71 37.58 16.75
CA PRO A 180 28.92 36.24 16.25
C PRO A 180 29.05 35.23 17.40
N GLY A 181 28.41 34.09 17.29
CA GLY A 181 28.39 33.04 18.33
C GLY A 181 27.31 33.22 19.39
N ALA A 182 26.46 34.23 19.29
CA ALA A 182 25.30 34.36 20.17
C ALA A 182 24.32 33.17 20.00
N VAL A 183 23.79 32.65 21.10
CA VAL A 183 22.80 31.59 21.11
C VAL A 183 21.41 32.19 21.02
N ILE A 184 20.67 31.85 19.97
CA ILE A 184 19.31 32.27 19.71
C ILE A 184 18.36 31.11 20.03
N ARG A 185 17.32 31.36 20.80
CA ARG A 185 16.28 30.37 21.11
C ARG A 185 15.15 30.46 20.09
N PRO A 186 14.45 29.35 19.85
CA PRO A 186 13.24 29.38 19.03
C PRO A 186 12.22 30.38 19.59
N GLY A 187 11.78 31.32 18.75
CA GLY A 187 10.85 32.38 19.15
C GLY A 187 11.50 33.72 19.54
N ASP A 188 12.83 33.77 19.67
CA ASP A 188 13.53 35.05 19.93
C ASP A 188 13.48 35.94 18.68
N ILE A 189 13.25 37.24 18.89
CA ILE A 189 13.30 38.25 17.84
C ILE A 189 14.77 38.57 17.55
N ILE A 190 15.18 38.35 16.31
CA ILE A 190 16.57 38.65 15.85
C ILE A 190 16.71 40.08 15.41
N ALA A 191 15.75 40.56 14.59
CA ALA A 191 15.75 41.94 14.06
C ALA A 191 14.32 42.32 13.68
N GLU A 192 14.03 43.62 13.71
CA GLU A 192 12.81 44.20 13.18
C GLU A 192 13.10 44.82 11.80
N ILE A 193 12.30 44.48 10.81
CA ILE A 193 12.46 44.98 9.44
C ILE A 193 11.25 45.80 9.05
N VAL A 194 11.50 47.03 8.62
CA VAL A 194 10.49 47.93 8.03
C VAL A 194 10.54 47.74 6.52
N PRO A 195 9.48 47.17 5.88
CA PRO A 195 9.47 46.99 4.45
C PRO A 195 9.49 48.31 3.69
N THR A 196 10.33 48.42 2.67
CA THR A 196 10.47 49.65 1.86
C THR A 196 9.22 49.94 1.02
N ASP A 197 8.50 48.89 0.61
CA ASP A 197 7.33 48.99 -0.27
C ASP A 197 5.98 48.87 0.49
N ALA A 198 6.01 49.05 1.82
CA ALA A 198 4.77 49.02 2.60
C ALA A 198 3.88 50.23 2.25
N LYS A 199 2.71 49.98 1.74
CA LYS A 199 1.67 51.01 1.60
C LYS A 199 1.29 51.47 3.00
N MET A 200 1.51 52.73 3.28
CA MET A 200 1.08 53.31 4.55
C MET A 200 -0.45 53.34 4.60
N LEU A 201 -1.01 52.78 5.65
CA LEU A 201 -2.41 52.92 5.99
C LEU A 201 -2.53 53.81 7.21
N ILE A 202 -3.54 54.65 7.21
CA ILE A 202 -3.87 55.51 8.33
C ILE A 202 -5.13 54.98 8.96
N GLU A 203 -5.05 54.54 10.17
CA GLU A 203 -6.20 54.17 10.96
C GLU A 203 -6.79 55.40 11.64
N ALA A 204 -7.99 55.76 11.26
CA ALA A 204 -8.74 56.89 11.84
C ALA A 204 -9.88 56.37 12.73
N ARG A 205 -10.08 57.04 13.86
CA ARG A 205 -11.16 56.74 14.80
C ARG A 205 -12.29 57.74 14.60
N ILE A 206 -13.45 57.22 14.19
CA ILE A 206 -14.64 58.06 13.92
C ILE A 206 -15.68 57.82 14.97
N ARG A 207 -16.34 58.89 15.45
CA ARG A 207 -17.42 58.78 16.42
C ARG A 207 -18.63 58.10 15.81
N PRO A 208 -19.44 57.36 16.62
CA PRO A 208 -20.63 56.67 16.13
C PRO A 208 -21.64 57.56 15.42
N GLU A 209 -21.72 58.82 15.79
CA GLU A 209 -22.63 59.81 15.22
C GLU A 209 -22.27 60.21 13.78
N GLU A 210 -20.99 60.07 13.41
CA GLU A 210 -20.46 60.49 12.12
C GLU A 210 -20.25 59.32 11.12
N ILE A 211 -20.41 58.11 11.56
CA ILE A 211 -20.14 56.91 10.71
C ILE A 211 -21.02 56.85 9.48
N SER A 212 -22.25 57.36 9.56
CA SER A 212 -23.21 57.39 8.44
C SER A 212 -22.74 58.19 7.23
N PHE A 213 -21.76 59.07 7.41
CA PHE A 213 -21.18 59.90 6.35
C PHE A 213 -19.91 59.30 5.74
N VAL A 214 -19.44 58.14 6.19
CA VAL A 214 -18.24 57.50 5.71
C VAL A 214 -18.55 56.23 4.96
N GLN A 215 -18.08 56.17 3.74
CA GLN A 215 -18.29 55.01 2.86
C GLN A 215 -16.93 54.53 2.34
N THR A 216 -16.85 53.20 2.08
CA THR A 216 -15.70 52.61 1.40
C THR A 216 -15.51 53.26 0.02
N ASP A 217 -14.28 53.44 -0.43
CA ASP A 217 -13.87 54.14 -1.65
C ASP A 217 -14.04 55.67 -1.64
N GLN A 218 -14.52 56.26 -0.55
CA GLN A 218 -14.63 57.71 -0.42
C GLN A 218 -13.28 58.38 -0.35
N SER A 219 -13.08 59.54 -1.01
CA SER A 219 -11.88 60.34 -0.89
C SER A 219 -11.78 61.03 0.50
N ALA A 220 -10.68 60.84 1.13
CA ALA A 220 -10.38 61.47 2.42
C ALA A 220 -9.13 62.35 2.30
N ARG A 221 -9.11 63.52 2.96
CA ARG A 221 -7.95 64.42 3.02
C ARG A 221 -7.35 64.38 4.40
N VAL A 222 -6.08 63.98 4.46
CA VAL A 222 -5.33 63.88 5.72
C VAL A 222 -4.37 65.01 5.88
N LYS A 223 -4.41 65.68 7.03
CA LYS A 223 -3.50 66.73 7.39
C LYS A 223 -2.56 66.27 8.53
N PHE A 224 -1.28 66.20 8.26
CA PHE A 224 -0.28 65.89 9.27
C PHE A 224 0.02 67.10 10.14
N THR A 225 -0.38 67.08 11.41
CA THR A 225 -0.19 68.16 12.35
C THR A 225 1.21 68.18 12.98
N ALA A 226 1.96 67.07 12.84
CA ALA A 226 3.33 66.98 13.40
C ALA A 226 4.37 67.82 12.62
N PHE A 227 4.11 68.13 11.36
CA PHE A 227 5.03 68.96 10.57
C PHE A 227 4.74 70.43 10.74
N LYS A 228 5.63 71.13 11.45
CA LYS A 228 5.56 72.60 11.76
C LYS A 228 5.76 73.49 10.53
N TYR A 229 5.86 72.95 9.32
CA TYR A 229 6.03 73.78 8.12
C TYR A 229 4.70 74.39 7.66
N ARG A 230 4.77 75.69 7.37
CA ARG A 230 3.67 76.60 7.01
C ARG A 230 2.90 76.16 5.74
N ASN A 231 3.34 75.13 5.05
CA ASN A 231 2.74 74.53 3.86
C ASN A 231 2.62 72.99 3.99
N SER A 232 2.00 72.46 5.05
CA SER A 232 1.64 71.01 5.04
C SER A 232 0.55 70.77 4.00
N SER A 233 0.96 70.31 2.83
CA SER A 233 0.01 69.84 1.80
C SER A 233 -0.87 68.73 2.39
N MET A 234 -2.17 68.87 2.21
CA MET A 234 -3.08 67.79 2.56
C MET A 234 -2.82 66.62 1.60
N VAL A 235 -2.65 65.46 2.14
CA VAL A 235 -2.48 64.21 1.35
C VAL A 235 -3.87 63.63 1.11
N GLU A 236 -4.17 63.35 -0.17
CA GLU A 236 -5.40 62.66 -0.53
C GLU A 236 -5.25 61.15 -0.36
N GLY A 237 -6.18 60.54 0.32
CA GLY A 237 -6.29 59.13 0.53
C GLY A 237 -7.67 58.62 0.14
N LYS A 238 -7.84 57.30 0.12
CA LYS A 238 -9.12 56.62 -0.07
C LYS A 238 -9.43 55.78 1.16
N VAL A 239 -10.68 55.80 1.56
CA VAL A 239 -11.19 54.88 2.59
C VAL A 239 -11.21 53.47 2.03
N THR A 240 -10.40 52.60 2.59
CA THR A 240 -10.32 51.19 2.13
C THR A 240 -11.11 50.23 3.00
N TYR A 241 -11.36 50.61 4.24
CA TYR A 241 -12.06 49.78 5.21
C TYR A 241 -12.87 50.65 6.18
N VAL A 242 -14.03 50.14 6.56
CA VAL A 242 -14.87 50.70 7.64
C VAL A 242 -15.26 49.53 8.54
N SER A 243 -14.99 49.61 9.84
CA SER A 243 -15.34 48.53 10.74
C SER A 243 -16.84 48.30 10.77
N ALA A 244 -17.27 47.04 10.68
CA ALA A 244 -18.68 46.64 10.69
C ALA A 244 -19.38 46.89 12.04
N ASP A 245 -18.60 46.90 13.13
CA ASP A 245 -19.12 47.08 14.47
C ASP A 245 -18.32 48.18 15.22
N ARG A 246 -18.94 48.73 16.26
CA ARG A 246 -18.31 49.73 17.11
C ARG A 246 -17.27 49.09 18.03
N LEU A 247 -16.11 49.64 18.07
CA LEU A 247 -15.03 49.29 18.96
C LEU A 247 -15.06 50.22 20.20
N ILE A 248 -14.53 49.76 21.31
CA ILE A 248 -14.41 50.55 22.54
C ILE A 248 -12.92 50.84 22.80
N ASP A 249 -12.57 52.07 22.88
CA ASP A 249 -11.21 52.49 23.24
C ASP A 249 -10.95 52.14 24.71
N GLU A 250 -9.91 51.37 24.97
CA GLU A 250 -9.61 50.86 26.32
C GLU A 250 -9.22 51.99 27.30
N ALA A 251 -8.62 53.06 26.82
CA ALA A 251 -8.16 54.18 27.65
C ALA A 251 -9.29 55.15 27.97
N THR A 252 -10.12 55.49 26.98
CA THR A 252 -11.19 56.51 27.17
C THR A 252 -12.58 55.92 27.43
N LYS A 253 -12.71 54.60 27.23
CA LYS A 253 -14.00 53.86 27.30
C LYS A 253 -15.09 54.39 26.36
N GLN A 254 -14.69 55.17 25.36
CA GLN A 254 -15.63 55.71 24.36
C GLN A 254 -15.75 54.77 23.16
N PRO A 255 -16.94 54.61 22.61
CA PRO A 255 -17.16 53.85 21.41
C PRO A 255 -16.67 54.62 20.16
N TYR A 256 -16.03 53.93 19.24
CA TYR A 256 -15.58 54.49 17.96
C TYR A 256 -15.69 53.45 16.84
N TYR A 257 -15.65 53.89 15.60
CA TYR A 257 -15.48 53.03 14.43
C TYR A 257 -14.07 53.24 13.87
N SER A 258 -13.40 52.16 13.50
CA SER A 258 -12.11 52.19 12.84
C SER A 258 -12.29 52.28 11.32
N VAL A 259 -11.63 53.22 10.72
CA VAL A 259 -11.67 53.47 9.27
C VAL A 259 -10.26 53.53 8.72
#